data_b369d08af35ae30760cac757649a6e6e
#
_entry.id   b369d08af35ae30760cac757649a6e6e
#
_cell.length_a   1.000
_cell.length_b   1.000
_cell.length_c   1.000
_cell.angle_alpha   90.00
_cell.angle_beta   90.00
_cell.angle_gamma   90.00
#
_symmetry.space_group_name_H-M   'P 1'
#
loop_
_entity.id
_entity.type
_entity.pdbx_description
1 polymer ?
#
loop_
_entity_poly.entity_id
_entity_poly.type
_entity_poly.pdbx_seq_one_letter_code
_entity_poly.pdbx_strand_id
1 'polypeptide(L)'
;MIGTIIIFLLIFFVIVMGHEFGHFLIAKVNGIRVNEFAIGMGPKIAGFKKGETEYALRAFPLGGACIFEGEDGLEAAKEEASAAGTPADKTGRGALQNVPVDVDRGNFQNAPVWSRIATVFAGPLFNFLLAFIFAIMVAGYAGADLPVLGSVVEGSAAEAAGMQAGDKILRFNSKINLAREISLEMALNKTGEPVKVVYERDGQEYETTLTPIYNEEAGKYLVGFQNYASYDEAKGTKLFRYAWYQLRFCIKNSVLSVKSLVEGKLSKNDVAGPVGMAQIVDQVKTAAEPGGPML
;
A
#
# COMPACT_ATOMS: atom_id res chain seq x y z
N MET A 1 15.14 0.26 -20.40
CA MET A 1 15.68 0.92 -19.19
C MET A 1 15.19 2.37 -18.99
N ILE A 2 15.42 3.34 -19.91
CA ILE A 2 14.97 4.74 -19.71
C ILE A 2 13.45 4.81 -19.54
N GLY A 3 12.65 4.16 -20.40
CA GLY A 3 11.19 4.12 -20.28
C GLY A 3 10.69 3.54 -18.96
N THR A 4 11.35 2.51 -18.44
CA THR A 4 11.03 1.89 -17.14
C THR A 4 11.25 2.86 -15.99
N ILE A 5 12.36 3.62 -16.02
CA ILE A 5 12.65 4.65 -15.02
C ILE A 5 11.60 5.76 -15.07
N ILE A 6 11.21 6.21 -16.26
CA ILE A 6 10.17 7.26 -16.41
C ILE A 6 8.83 6.77 -15.84
N ILE A 7 8.41 5.55 -16.16
CA ILE A 7 7.15 4.97 -15.63
C ILE A 7 7.23 4.84 -14.11
N PHE A 8 8.35 4.34 -13.58
CA PHE A 8 8.55 4.24 -12.13
C PHE A 8 8.45 5.58 -11.43
N LEU A 9 9.14 6.62 -11.96
CA LEU A 9 9.11 7.97 -11.40
C LEU A 9 7.71 8.58 -11.47
N LEU A 10 6.97 8.32 -12.54
CA LEU A 10 5.59 8.79 -12.69
C LEU A 10 4.66 8.14 -11.67
N ILE A 11 4.75 6.83 -11.48
CA ILE A 11 3.96 6.11 -10.46
C ILE A 11 4.31 6.65 -9.06
N PHE A 12 5.59 6.77 -8.75
CA PHE A 12 6.05 7.28 -7.48
C PHE A 12 5.55 8.71 -7.23
N PHE A 13 5.66 9.57 -8.25
CA PHE A 13 5.13 10.94 -8.21
C PHE A 13 3.64 10.99 -7.89
N VAL A 14 2.82 10.17 -8.56
CA VAL A 14 1.37 10.13 -8.33
C VAL A 14 1.05 9.71 -6.89
N ILE A 15 1.75 8.70 -6.36
CA ILE A 15 1.55 8.21 -4.99
C ILE A 15 1.90 9.30 -3.97
N VAL A 16 3.06 9.94 -4.13
CA VAL A 16 3.50 11.00 -3.20
C VAL A 16 2.60 12.21 -3.28
N MET A 17 2.22 12.63 -4.49
CA MET A 17 1.29 13.75 -4.67
C MET A 17 -0.07 13.48 -4.03
N GLY A 18 -0.60 12.26 -4.17
CA GLY A 18 -1.83 11.85 -3.49
C GLY A 18 -1.72 11.95 -1.97
N HIS A 19 -0.59 11.52 -1.42
CA HIS A 19 -0.27 11.59 -0.01
C HIS A 19 -0.25 13.04 0.52
N GLU A 20 0.56 13.90 -0.10
CA GLU A 20 0.68 15.31 0.28
C GLU A 20 -0.64 16.07 0.10
N PHE A 21 -1.38 15.75 -0.97
CA PHE A 21 -2.69 16.34 -1.20
C PHE A 21 -3.71 15.95 -0.11
N GLY A 22 -3.60 14.74 0.43
CA GLY A 22 -4.41 14.31 1.58
C GLY A 22 -4.17 15.21 2.80
N HIS A 23 -2.93 15.44 3.16
CA HIS A 23 -2.55 16.35 4.25
C HIS A 23 -3.06 17.76 3.99
N PHE A 24 -2.81 18.28 2.80
CA PHE A 24 -3.25 19.62 2.38
C PHE A 24 -4.76 19.78 2.51
N LEU A 25 -5.54 18.87 1.95
CA LEU A 25 -7.00 18.97 1.92
C LEU A 25 -7.60 18.94 3.32
N ILE A 26 -7.17 17.98 4.15
CA ILE A 26 -7.72 17.84 5.50
C ILE A 26 -7.27 18.98 6.42
N ALA A 27 -6.05 19.49 6.27
CA ALA A 27 -5.62 20.70 6.98
C ALA A 27 -6.52 21.89 6.66
N LYS A 28 -6.76 22.15 5.37
CA LYS A 28 -7.64 23.26 4.93
C LYS A 28 -9.07 23.12 5.43
N VAL A 29 -9.65 21.91 5.39
CA VAL A 29 -11.00 21.62 5.91
C VAL A 29 -11.10 21.88 7.41
N ASN A 30 -10.02 21.61 8.15
CA ASN A 30 -9.97 21.85 9.60
C ASN A 30 -9.52 23.27 9.97
N GLY A 31 -9.34 24.18 9.00
CA GLY A 31 -8.92 25.56 9.24
C GLY A 31 -7.45 25.70 9.64
N ILE A 32 -6.63 24.68 9.44
CA ILE A 32 -5.18 24.74 9.63
C ILE A 32 -4.55 25.41 8.42
N ARG A 33 -3.75 26.46 8.66
CA ARG A 33 -3.06 27.16 7.58
C ARG A 33 -1.91 26.32 7.03
N VAL A 34 -1.86 26.24 5.71
CA VAL A 34 -0.77 25.61 4.98
C VAL A 34 0.09 26.67 4.35
N ASN A 35 1.32 26.83 4.82
CA ASN A 35 2.26 27.83 4.33
C ASN A 35 2.79 27.46 2.94
N GLU A 36 3.17 26.20 2.75
CA GLU A 36 3.67 25.73 1.46
C GLU A 36 3.07 24.35 1.10
N PHE A 37 2.69 24.21 -0.15
CA PHE A 37 2.38 22.93 -0.79
C PHE A 37 3.36 22.74 -1.95
N ALA A 38 4.36 21.90 -1.74
CA ALA A 38 5.44 21.68 -2.69
C ALA A 38 5.35 20.35 -3.41
N ILE A 39 5.58 20.39 -4.70
CA ILE A 39 5.76 19.24 -5.57
C ILE A 39 7.24 19.01 -5.77
N GLY A 40 7.74 17.84 -5.38
CA GLY A 40 9.17 17.51 -5.45
C GLY A 40 9.97 17.98 -4.25
N MET A 41 11.28 17.76 -4.31
CA MET A 41 12.27 18.09 -3.30
C MET A 41 13.39 18.97 -3.89
N GLY A 42 14.22 19.56 -3.03
CA GLY A 42 15.37 20.38 -3.42
C GLY A 42 15.01 21.85 -3.72
N PRO A 43 15.85 22.57 -4.48
CA PRO A 43 15.64 23.99 -4.74
C PRO A 43 14.36 24.26 -5.52
N LYS A 44 13.69 25.35 -5.19
CA LYS A 44 12.47 25.80 -5.86
C LYS A 44 12.79 26.27 -7.27
N ILE A 45 12.09 25.69 -8.28
CA ILE A 45 12.21 26.09 -9.68
C ILE A 45 11.16 27.15 -10.03
N ALA A 46 9.92 26.92 -9.59
CA ALA A 46 8.79 27.79 -9.86
C ALA A 46 7.80 27.74 -8.70
N GLY A 47 6.96 28.75 -8.57
CA GLY A 47 5.88 28.75 -7.61
C GLY A 47 5.03 30.00 -7.73
N PHE A 48 3.86 29.93 -7.14
CA PHE A 48 2.94 31.05 -7.03
C PHE A 48 2.22 31.00 -5.69
N LYS A 49 1.83 32.17 -5.19
CA LYS A 49 1.09 32.27 -3.95
C LYS A 49 -0.39 32.49 -4.25
N LYS A 50 -1.27 31.71 -3.61
CA LYS A 50 -2.72 31.87 -3.67
C LYS A 50 -3.29 31.85 -2.25
N GLY A 51 -3.82 32.99 -1.84
CA GLY A 51 -4.23 33.17 -0.43
C GLY A 51 -3.01 33.11 0.50
N GLU A 52 -3.09 32.30 1.52
CA GLU A 52 -2.01 32.08 2.50
C GLU A 52 -0.99 31.03 2.05
N THR A 53 -1.35 30.18 1.07
CA THR A 53 -0.52 29.05 0.65
C THR A 53 0.36 29.39 -0.53
N GLU A 54 1.62 29.06 -0.45
CA GLU A 54 2.55 29.03 -1.56
C GLU A 54 2.56 27.65 -2.23
N TYR A 55 2.32 27.60 -3.54
CA TYR A 55 2.41 26.40 -4.35
C TYR A 55 3.75 26.39 -5.05
N ALA A 56 4.60 25.39 -4.76
CA ALA A 56 5.97 25.33 -5.25
C ALA A 56 6.23 24.10 -6.09
N LEU A 57 7.00 24.25 -7.16
CA LEU A 57 7.60 23.18 -7.93
C LEU A 57 9.10 23.15 -7.63
N ARG A 58 9.62 21.99 -7.18
CA ARG A 58 11.01 21.81 -6.80
C ARG A 58 11.76 20.94 -7.81
N ALA A 59 13.08 21.00 -7.79
CA ALA A 59 13.93 20.46 -8.87
C ALA A 59 13.86 18.94 -9.05
N PHE A 60 13.70 18.20 -7.95
CA PHE A 60 13.70 16.73 -8.01
C PHE A 60 12.27 16.22 -7.86
N PRO A 61 11.75 15.44 -8.84
CA PRO A 61 10.36 14.93 -8.79
C PRO A 61 10.20 13.76 -7.80
N LEU A 62 11.04 13.69 -6.81
CA LEU A 62 11.03 12.67 -5.75
C LEU A 62 10.53 13.34 -4.46
N GLY A 63 9.32 12.96 -4.03
CA GLY A 63 8.75 13.52 -2.81
C GLY A 63 7.83 14.71 -3.04
N GLY A 64 7.38 15.30 -1.96
CA GLY A 64 6.58 16.50 -1.85
C GLY A 64 6.69 17.04 -0.44
N ALA A 65 6.06 18.16 -0.15
CA ALA A 65 5.95 18.69 1.19
C ALA A 65 4.65 19.49 1.36
N CYS A 66 4.00 19.28 2.48
CA CYS A 66 2.86 20.09 2.93
C CYS A 66 3.28 20.71 4.29
N ILE A 67 3.70 21.98 4.27
CA ILE A 67 4.24 22.69 5.45
C ILE A 67 3.11 23.46 6.12
N PHE A 68 2.82 23.12 7.36
CA PHE A 68 1.79 23.78 8.16
C PHE A 68 2.37 24.95 8.95
N GLU A 69 1.55 25.96 9.18
CA GLU A 69 1.94 27.05 10.08
C GLU A 69 2.15 26.52 11.51
N GLY A 70 3.32 26.81 12.07
CA GLY A 70 3.72 26.39 13.41
C GLY A 70 4.37 25.00 13.49
N GLU A 71 4.53 24.29 12.38
CA GLU A 71 5.27 23.02 12.34
C GLU A 71 6.78 23.27 12.53
N ASP A 72 7.30 24.32 11.92
CA ASP A 72 8.71 24.72 12.01
C ASP A 72 9.08 25.40 13.34
N GLY A 73 8.09 25.74 14.17
CA GLY A 73 8.32 26.48 15.41
C GLY A 73 9.20 25.74 16.44
N LEU A 74 9.30 24.43 16.36
CA LEU A 74 10.18 23.63 17.22
C LEU A 74 11.63 23.61 16.72
N GLU A 75 11.87 23.69 15.42
CA GLU A 75 13.22 23.73 14.84
C GLU A 75 13.77 25.16 14.89
N ALA A 76 12.96 26.15 14.51
CA ALA A 76 13.34 27.57 14.65
C ALA A 76 13.62 27.98 16.12
N ALA A 77 12.80 27.51 17.07
CA ALA A 77 13.04 27.73 18.49
C ALA A 77 14.29 26.99 19.00
N LYS A 78 14.65 25.86 18.44
CA LYS A 78 15.93 25.18 18.75
C LYS A 78 17.13 25.87 18.14
N GLU A 79 17.00 26.37 16.91
CA GLU A 79 18.06 27.15 16.26
C GLU A 79 18.27 28.50 16.93
N GLU A 80 17.20 29.23 17.31
CA GLU A 80 17.31 30.49 18.08
C GLU A 80 17.87 30.25 19.47
N ALA A 81 17.47 29.19 20.18
CA ALA A 81 18.04 28.82 21.47
C ALA A 81 19.51 28.39 21.37
N SER A 82 19.89 27.76 20.26
CA SER A 82 21.30 27.39 19.98
C SER A 82 22.15 28.58 19.56
N ALA A 83 21.60 29.56 18.86
CA ALA A 83 22.30 30.77 18.42
C ALA A 83 22.40 31.82 19.51
N ALA A 84 21.49 31.87 20.47
CA ALA A 84 21.46 32.91 21.50
C ALA A 84 22.40 32.68 22.67
N GLY A 85 23.07 31.53 22.80
CA GLY A 85 24.13 31.27 23.80
C GLY A 85 23.79 31.65 25.25
N THR A 86 22.50 31.72 25.62
CA THR A 86 22.05 32.21 26.90
C THR A 86 21.90 31.05 27.88
N PRO A 87 22.56 31.07 29.05
CA PRO A 87 22.35 30.04 30.08
C PRO A 87 20.90 30.12 30.58
N ALA A 88 20.21 28.99 30.58
CA ALA A 88 18.87 28.87 31.11
C ALA A 88 18.81 29.31 32.57
N ASP A 89 18.17 30.45 32.85
CA ASP A 89 17.80 30.86 34.19
C ASP A 89 16.81 29.87 34.79
N LYS A 90 17.20 29.23 35.92
CA LYS A 90 16.46 28.21 36.63
C LYS A 90 15.39 28.78 37.60
N THR A 91 14.97 30.01 37.44
CA THR A 91 13.93 30.62 38.31
C THR A 91 12.62 30.82 37.52
N GLY A 92 11.94 29.70 37.26
CA GLY A 92 10.60 29.68 36.71
C GLY A 92 9.53 30.22 37.66
N ARG A 93 9.47 31.54 37.89
CA ARG A 93 8.30 32.27 38.46
C ARG A 93 8.26 33.67 37.83
N GLY A 94 8.05 33.75 36.54
CA GLY A 94 7.63 34.96 35.85
C GLY A 94 6.09 35.01 35.79
N ALA A 95 5.54 36.14 36.23
CA ALA A 95 4.14 36.42 36.38
C ALA A 95 3.27 35.95 35.19
N LEU A 96 2.30 35.13 35.49
CA LEU A 96 1.12 34.86 34.62
C LEU A 96 0.33 36.17 34.54
N GLN A 97 0.69 37.06 33.62
CA GLN A 97 -0.25 38.09 33.17
C GLN A 97 -1.31 37.36 32.34
N ASN A 98 -2.57 37.45 32.81
CA ASN A 98 -3.76 37.06 32.07
C ASN A 98 -3.95 38.01 30.88
N VAL A 99 -3.11 37.89 29.86
CA VAL A 99 -3.44 38.38 28.52
C VAL A 99 -4.35 37.34 27.92
N PRO A 100 -5.55 37.67 27.40
CA PRO A 100 -6.33 36.75 26.60
C PRO A 100 -5.47 36.41 25.38
N VAL A 101 -4.81 35.26 25.42
CA VAL A 101 -4.12 34.72 24.26
C VAL A 101 -5.21 34.31 23.30
N ASP A 102 -5.45 35.14 22.28
CA ASP A 102 -6.24 34.76 21.13
C ASP A 102 -5.50 33.58 20.50
N VAL A 103 -5.92 32.37 20.87
CA VAL A 103 -5.27 31.15 20.44
C VAL A 103 -5.54 31.00 18.94
N ASP A 104 -4.57 31.38 18.13
CA ASP A 104 -4.65 31.23 16.69
C ASP A 104 -4.81 29.76 16.28
N ARG A 105 -6.07 29.37 16.06
CA ARG A 105 -6.44 27.99 15.68
C ARG A 105 -5.98 27.59 14.28
N GLY A 106 -5.53 28.56 13.47
CA GLY A 106 -4.92 28.28 12.17
C GLY A 106 -3.52 27.70 12.28
N ASN A 107 -2.84 27.90 13.41
CA ASN A 107 -1.57 27.27 13.70
C ASN A 107 -1.77 25.78 14.03
N PHE A 108 -0.98 24.89 13.43
CA PHE A 108 -1.10 23.43 13.59
C PHE A 108 -1.00 23.00 15.05
N GLN A 109 -0.11 23.62 15.85
CA GLN A 109 0.08 23.25 17.24
C GLN A 109 -1.12 23.65 18.13
N ASN A 110 -1.82 24.73 17.77
CA ASN A 110 -2.98 25.23 18.49
C ASN A 110 -4.30 24.59 18.00
N ALA A 111 -4.28 23.88 16.89
CA ALA A 111 -5.45 23.19 16.33
C ALA A 111 -5.94 22.09 17.28
N PRO A 112 -7.24 21.80 17.31
CA PRO A 112 -7.79 20.68 18.07
C PRO A 112 -7.05 19.37 17.81
N VAL A 113 -6.86 18.56 18.85
CA VAL A 113 -6.10 17.29 18.75
C VAL A 113 -6.64 16.40 17.63
N TRP A 114 -7.97 16.30 17.49
CA TRP A 114 -8.59 15.50 16.43
C TRP A 114 -8.31 16.05 15.04
N SER A 115 -8.26 17.37 14.85
CA SER A 115 -7.89 17.99 13.58
C SER A 115 -6.44 17.69 13.20
N ARG A 116 -5.52 17.72 14.18
CA ARG A 116 -4.12 17.34 13.98
C ARG A 116 -3.98 15.86 13.60
N ILE A 117 -4.64 14.97 14.34
CA ILE A 117 -4.65 13.53 14.05
C ILE A 117 -5.22 13.28 12.64
N ALA A 118 -6.38 13.88 12.31
CA ALA A 118 -6.99 13.75 11.01
C ALA A 118 -6.07 14.22 9.88
N THR A 119 -5.40 15.37 10.08
CA THR A 119 -4.45 15.92 9.10
C THR A 119 -3.27 14.98 8.87
N VAL A 120 -2.65 14.47 9.95
CA VAL A 120 -1.52 13.54 9.85
C VAL A 120 -1.94 12.21 9.23
N PHE A 121 -3.11 11.70 9.59
CA PHE A 121 -3.62 10.44 9.05
C PHE A 121 -4.11 10.55 7.59
N ALA A 122 -4.41 11.76 7.12
CA ALA A 122 -4.96 12.00 5.79
C ALA A 122 -4.03 11.55 4.65
N GLY A 123 -2.71 11.73 4.77
CA GLY A 123 -1.76 11.28 3.77
C GLY A 123 -1.88 9.78 3.48
N PRO A 124 -1.67 8.90 4.47
CA PRO A 124 -1.89 7.47 4.30
C PRO A 124 -3.30 7.12 3.80
N LEU A 125 -4.34 7.77 4.32
CA LEU A 125 -5.72 7.52 3.91
C LEU A 125 -5.93 7.82 2.42
N PHE A 126 -5.38 8.92 1.90
CA PHE A 126 -5.46 9.25 0.49
C PHE A 126 -4.71 8.26 -0.39
N ASN A 127 -3.61 7.69 0.08
CA ASN A 127 -2.95 6.60 -0.64
C ASN A 127 -3.82 5.34 -0.71
N PHE A 128 -4.59 5.00 0.34
CA PHE A 128 -5.57 3.92 0.28
C PHE A 128 -6.71 4.22 -0.70
N LEU A 129 -7.21 5.46 -0.73
CA LEU A 129 -8.23 5.88 -1.70
C LEU A 129 -7.68 5.77 -3.13
N LEU A 130 -6.47 6.24 -3.36
CA LEU A 130 -5.78 6.15 -4.65
C LEU A 130 -5.58 4.69 -5.07
N ALA A 131 -5.13 3.83 -4.15
CA ALA A 131 -4.99 2.39 -4.39
C ALA A 131 -6.33 1.74 -4.76
N PHE A 132 -7.44 2.16 -4.12
CA PHE A 132 -8.77 1.67 -4.46
C PHE A 132 -9.23 2.12 -5.84
N ILE A 133 -8.95 3.37 -6.23
CA ILE A 133 -9.22 3.88 -7.59
C ILE A 133 -8.45 3.06 -8.64
N PHE A 134 -7.15 2.81 -8.40
CA PHE A 134 -6.37 1.96 -9.29
C PHE A 134 -6.88 0.52 -9.32
N ALA A 135 -7.31 -0.02 -8.19
CA ALA A 135 -7.90 -1.36 -8.13
C ALA A 135 -9.21 -1.44 -8.96
N ILE A 136 -10.03 -0.37 -8.99
CA ILE A 136 -11.20 -0.27 -9.86
C ILE A 136 -10.77 -0.30 -11.34
N MET A 137 -9.74 0.46 -11.72
CA MET A 137 -9.24 0.49 -13.09
C MET A 137 -8.69 -0.88 -13.51
N VAL A 138 -7.89 -1.50 -12.66
CA VAL A 138 -7.33 -2.86 -12.92
C VAL A 138 -8.44 -3.89 -13.02
N ALA A 139 -9.40 -3.89 -12.08
CA ALA A 139 -10.53 -4.82 -12.13
C ALA A 139 -11.38 -4.63 -13.39
N GLY A 140 -11.58 -3.38 -13.84
CA GLY A 140 -12.31 -3.08 -15.06
C GLY A 140 -11.62 -3.51 -16.34
N TYR A 141 -10.27 -3.48 -16.34
CA TYR A 141 -9.46 -3.87 -17.48
C TYR A 141 -9.19 -5.38 -17.53
N ALA A 142 -8.74 -5.96 -16.42
CA ALA A 142 -8.27 -7.34 -16.34
C ALA A 142 -9.28 -8.32 -15.73
N GLY A 143 -10.38 -7.83 -15.14
CA GLY A 143 -11.30 -8.69 -14.39
C GLY A 143 -10.74 -9.14 -13.04
N ALA A 144 -11.24 -10.28 -12.54
CA ALA A 144 -10.78 -10.89 -11.29
C ALA A 144 -10.43 -12.36 -11.50
N ASP A 145 -9.28 -12.76 -10.98
CA ASP A 145 -8.81 -14.14 -10.90
C ASP A 145 -9.56 -14.87 -9.77
N LEU A 146 -10.74 -15.42 -10.09
CA LEU A 146 -11.52 -16.15 -9.11
C LEU A 146 -10.85 -17.48 -8.76
N PRO A 147 -10.93 -17.92 -7.48
CA PRO A 147 -10.28 -19.15 -7.02
C PRO A 147 -11.08 -20.40 -7.43
N VAL A 148 -11.27 -20.59 -8.73
CA VAL A 148 -11.92 -21.77 -9.32
C VAL A 148 -10.86 -22.64 -9.98
N LEU A 149 -10.79 -23.92 -9.62
CA LEU A 149 -9.79 -24.84 -10.15
C LEU A 149 -10.03 -25.10 -11.65
N GLY A 150 -9.01 -24.91 -12.47
CA GLY A 150 -9.04 -25.29 -13.88
C GLY A 150 -8.73 -26.76 -14.09
N SER A 151 -7.72 -27.26 -13.37
CA SER A 151 -7.36 -28.68 -13.35
C SER A 151 -6.65 -29.03 -12.05
N VAL A 152 -6.54 -30.32 -11.80
CA VAL A 152 -5.81 -30.92 -10.67
C VAL A 152 -4.70 -31.78 -11.23
N VAL A 153 -3.51 -31.69 -10.66
CA VAL A 153 -2.34 -32.48 -11.09
C VAL A 153 -2.48 -33.90 -10.60
N GLU A 154 -2.25 -34.88 -11.48
CA GLU A 154 -2.24 -36.29 -11.16
C GLU A 154 -1.15 -36.61 -10.11
N GLY A 155 -1.45 -37.46 -9.14
CA GLY A 155 -0.57 -37.80 -8.03
C GLY A 155 -0.40 -36.70 -6.95
N SER A 156 -1.17 -35.61 -7.06
CA SER A 156 -1.07 -34.49 -6.11
C SER A 156 -1.92 -34.66 -4.85
N ALA A 157 -1.65 -33.84 -3.83
CA ALA A 157 -2.46 -33.79 -2.62
C ALA A 157 -3.92 -33.40 -2.89
N ALA A 158 -4.17 -32.57 -3.88
CA ALA A 158 -5.52 -32.17 -4.28
C ALA A 158 -6.28 -33.33 -4.93
N GLU A 159 -5.65 -34.10 -5.79
CA GLU A 159 -6.26 -35.30 -6.39
C GLU A 159 -6.57 -36.36 -5.32
N ALA A 160 -5.60 -36.65 -4.44
CA ALA A 160 -5.79 -37.60 -3.33
C ALA A 160 -6.97 -37.19 -2.41
N ALA A 161 -7.26 -35.89 -2.29
CA ALA A 161 -8.40 -35.35 -1.56
C ALA A 161 -9.71 -35.35 -2.38
N GLY A 162 -9.72 -35.85 -3.61
CA GLY A 162 -10.90 -35.90 -4.46
C GLY A 162 -11.35 -34.56 -5.04
N MET A 163 -10.46 -33.56 -5.06
CA MET A 163 -10.74 -32.27 -5.68
C MET A 163 -10.76 -32.38 -7.20
N GLN A 164 -11.54 -31.53 -7.87
CA GLN A 164 -11.77 -31.60 -9.32
C GLN A 164 -11.74 -30.21 -9.96
N ALA A 165 -11.58 -30.19 -11.28
CA ALA A 165 -11.79 -28.98 -12.06
C ALA A 165 -13.21 -28.44 -11.84
N GLY A 166 -13.33 -27.11 -11.69
CA GLY A 166 -14.60 -26.44 -11.39
C GLY A 166 -14.85 -26.21 -9.89
N ASP A 167 -14.11 -26.85 -8.99
CA ASP A 167 -14.21 -26.57 -7.56
C ASP A 167 -13.83 -25.12 -7.28
N LYS A 168 -14.68 -24.41 -6.56
CA LYS A 168 -14.41 -23.03 -6.13
C LYS A 168 -13.91 -23.01 -4.70
N ILE A 169 -12.68 -22.59 -4.52
CA ILE A 169 -12.05 -22.53 -3.20
C ILE A 169 -12.59 -21.33 -2.41
N LEU A 170 -13.19 -21.58 -1.25
CA LEU A 170 -13.74 -20.56 -0.36
C LEU A 170 -12.77 -20.19 0.75
N ARG A 171 -12.02 -21.19 1.25
CA ARG A 171 -11.00 -21.03 2.29
C ARG A 171 -9.77 -21.85 1.97
N PHE A 172 -8.64 -21.28 2.24
CA PHE A 172 -7.34 -21.93 2.21
C PHE A 172 -6.57 -21.46 3.46
N ASN A 173 -6.67 -22.21 4.55
CA ASN A 173 -6.43 -21.81 5.95
C ASN A 173 -7.27 -20.57 6.35
N SER A 174 -7.26 -19.53 5.57
CA SER A 174 -8.04 -18.30 5.73
C SER A 174 -9.05 -18.14 4.59
N LYS A 175 -10.03 -17.22 4.75
CA LYS A 175 -10.96 -16.88 3.67
C LYS A 175 -10.20 -16.24 2.50
N ILE A 176 -10.42 -16.75 1.30
CA ILE A 176 -9.85 -16.22 0.06
C ILE A 176 -10.93 -15.68 -0.87
N ASN A 177 -10.58 -14.76 -1.74
CA ASN A 177 -11.48 -14.20 -2.76
C ASN A 177 -10.83 -14.21 -4.15
N LEU A 178 -9.51 -14.27 -4.22
CA LEU A 178 -8.71 -14.26 -5.44
C LEU A 178 -7.79 -15.49 -5.46
N ALA A 179 -7.59 -16.07 -6.64
CA ALA A 179 -6.74 -17.26 -6.82
C ALA A 179 -5.29 -17.03 -6.35
N ARG A 180 -4.76 -15.83 -6.58
CA ARG A 180 -3.41 -15.44 -6.12
C ARG A 180 -3.22 -15.49 -4.61
N GLU A 181 -4.29 -15.46 -3.81
CA GLU A 181 -4.17 -15.62 -2.35
C GLU A 181 -3.71 -17.03 -1.99
N ILE A 182 -4.07 -18.05 -2.78
CA ILE A 182 -3.58 -19.43 -2.59
C ILE A 182 -2.07 -19.48 -2.84
N SER A 183 -1.61 -18.86 -3.93
CA SER A 183 -0.19 -18.79 -4.26
C SER A 183 0.62 -18.08 -3.16
N LEU A 184 0.07 -17.02 -2.56
CA LEU A 184 0.69 -16.33 -1.44
C LEU A 184 0.80 -17.23 -0.20
N GLU A 185 -0.27 -17.92 0.19
CA GLU A 185 -0.27 -18.84 1.34
C GLU A 185 0.74 -19.99 1.12
N MET A 186 0.80 -20.54 -0.09
CA MET A 186 1.76 -21.60 -0.43
C MET A 186 3.21 -21.09 -0.45
N ALA A 187 3.47 -19.88 -0.92
CA ALA A 187 4.80 -19.27 -0.90
C ALA A 187 5.34 -19.10 0.54
N LEU A 188 4.44 -18.88 1.50
CA LEU A 188 4.78 -18.76 2.92
C LEU A 188 4.88 -20.11 3.66
N ASN A 189 4.29 -21.17 3.09
CA ASN A 189 4.36 -22.52 3.65
C ASN A 189 5.66 -23.23 3.22
N LYS A 190 6.78 -22.87 3.86
CA LYS A 190 8.11 -23.41 3.56
C LYS A 190 8.38 -24.79 4.20
N THR A 191 7.51 -25.24 5.08
CA THR A 191 7.67 -26.48 5.88
C THR A 191 6.75 -27.61 5.42
N GLY A 192 5.82 -27.36 4.48
CA GLY A 192 4.86 -28.34 4.02
C GLY A 192 3.75 -28.65 5.03
N GLU A 193 3.46 -27.69 5.91
CA GLU A 193 2.37 -27.86 6.90
C GLU A 193 1.03 -28.12 6.22
N PRO A 194 0.19 -29.02 6.78
CA PRO A 194 -1.13 -29.31 6.25
C PRO A 194 -2.01 -28.06 6.17
N VAL A 195 -2.76 -27.92 5.08
CA VAL A 195 -3.61 -26.79 4.78
C VAL A 195 -5.07 -27.21 4.81
N LYS A 196 -5.90 -26.55 5.61
CA LYS A 196 -7.35 -26.73 5.61
C LYS A 196 -7.97 -26.01 4.43
N VAL A 197 -8.73 -26.74 3.62
CA VAL A 197 -9.39 -26.21 2.42
C VAL A 197 -10.89 -26.42 2.53
N VAL A 198 -11.66 -25.35 2.31
CA VAL A 198 -13.11 -25.43 2.09
C VAL A 198 -13.38 -25.00 0.66
N TYR A 199 -14.12 -25.82 -0.05
CA TYR A 199 -14.47 -25.57 -1.44
C TYR A 199 -15.95 -25.84 -1.71
N GLU A 200 -16.50 -25.20 -2.72
CA GLU A 200 -17.87 -25.33 -3.19
C GLU A 200 -17.88 -26.14 -4.50
N ARG A 201 -18.69 -27.17 -4.57
CA ARG A 201 -18.99 -27.97 -5.77
C ARG A 201 -20.50 -28.16 -5.86
N ASP A 202 -21.09 -27.81 -6.98
CA ASP A 202 -22.55 -27.94 -7.24
C ASP A 202 -23.43 -27.29 -6.15
N GLY A 203 -22.97 -26.17 -5.58
CA GLY A 203 -23.66 -25.42 -4.54
C GLY A 203 -23.56 -26.04 -3.14
N GLN A 204 -22.76 -27.07 -2.95
CA GLN A 204 -22.49 -27.69 -1.64
C GLN A 204 -21.05 -27.39 -1.19
N GLU A 205 -20.88 -27.11 0.10
CA GLU A 205 -19.56 -26.89 0.70
C GLU A 205 -18.96 -28.20 1.20
N TYR A 206 -17.69 -28.42 0.88
CA TYR A 206 -16.87 -29.54 1.32
C TYR A 206 -15.64 -29.03 2.06
N GLU A 207 -15.22 -29.77 3.07
CA GLU A 207 -14.01 -29.48 3.83
C GLU A 207 -13.02 -30.63 3.70
N THR A 208 -11.74 -30.31 3.44
CA THR A 208 -10.66 -31.28 3.37
C THR A 208 -9.36 -30.68 3.91
N THR A 209 -8.38 -31.54 4.17
CA THR A 209 -7.04 -31.11 4.55
C THR A 209 -6.04 -31.63 3.52
N LEU A 210 -5.28 -30.72 2.93
CA LEU A 210 -4.24 -31.04 1.96
C LEU A 210 -2.88 -31.01 2.64
N THR A 211 -2.10 -32.08 2.46
CA THR A 211 -0.70 -32.09 2.86
C THR A 211 0.15 -31.79 1.62
N PRO A 212 0.77 -30.59 1.54
CA PRO A 212 1.55 -30.21 0.38
C PRO A 212 2.73 -31.15 0.15
N ILE A 213 3.02 -31.44 -1.12
CA ILE A 213 4.13 -32.31 -1.54
C ILE A 213 5.27 -31.42 -2.02
N TYR A 214 6.50 -31.71 -1.59
CA TYR A 214 7.69 -30.99 -2.06
C TYR A 214 7.99 -31.35 -3.51
N ASN A 215 8.06 -30.32 -4.34
CA ASN A 215 8.44 -30.47 -5.75
C ASN A 215 9.90 -30.02 -5.92
N GLU A 216 10.77 -30.94 -6.29
CA GLU A 216 12.23 -30.71 -6.40
C GLU A 216 12.56 -29.73 -7.55
N GLU A 217 11.84 -29.80 -8.68
CA GLU A 217 12.07 -28.92 -9.83
C GLU A 217 11.69 -27.48 -9.52
N ALA A 218 10.58 -27.27 -8.80
CA ALA A 218 10.10 -25.96 -8.41
C ALA A 218 10.75 -25.44 -7.11
N GLY A 219 11.45 -26.30 -6.35
CA GLY A 219 12.08 -25.97 -5.06
C GLY A 219 11.08 -25.53 -3.98
N LYS A 220 9.83 -25.97 -4.04
CA LYS A 220 8.75 -25.53 -3.15
C LYS A 220 7.68 -26.61 -2.93
N TYR A 221 6.91 -26.44 -1.87
CA TYR A 221 5.75 -27.27 -1.58
C TYR A 221 4.57 -26.88 -2.47
N LEU A 222 3.88 -27.87 -3.04
CA LEU A 222 2.73 -27.70 -3.92
C LEU A 222 1.56 -28.60 -3.48
N VAL A 223 0.34 -28.12 -3.70
CA VAL A 223 -0.90 -28.90 -3.47
C VAL A 223 -1.47 -29.52 -4.74
N GLY A 224 -0.98 -29.10 -5.92
CA GLY A 224 -1.37 -29.64 -7.22
C GLY A 224 -2.56 -28.95 -7.89
N PHE A 225 -2.84 -27.70 -7.54
CA PHE A 225 -3.76 -26.86 -8.30
C PHE A 225 -3.08 -26.34 -9.57
N GLN A 226 -3.73 -26.51 -10.71
CA GLN A 226 -3.27 -25.99 -11.99
C GLN A 226 -4.35 -25.12 -12.62
N ASN A 227 -3.91 -24.03 -13.24
CA ASN A 227 -4.72 -23.11 -14.06
C ASN A 227 -6.10 -22.76 -13.47
N TYR A 228 -6.21 -21.62 -12.89
CA TYR A 228 -7.50 -21.08 -12.46
C TYR A 228 -8.34 -20.76 -13.69
N ALA A 229 -9.46 -21.46 -13.83
CA ALA A 229 -10.27 -21.47 -15.05
C ALA A 229 -11.03 -20.18 -15.32
N SER A 230 -11.08 -19.24 -14.38
CA SER A 230 -12.07 -18.18 -14.45
C SER A 230 -11.52 -16.80 -14.16
N TYR A 231 -11.36 -16.03 -15.24
CA TYR A 231 -11.38 -14.57 -15.15
C TYR A 231 -12.84 -14.11 -15.32
N ASP A 232 -13.44 -13.57 -14.27
CA ASP A 232 -14.77 -12.98 -14.37
C ASP A 232 -14.64 -11.50 -14.74
N GLU A 233 -15.35 -11.09 -15.79
CA GLU A 233 -15.39 -9.69 -16.20
C GLU A 233 -16.05 -8.82 -15.13
N ALA A 234 -15.38 -7.76 -14.75
CA ALA A 234 -15.88 -6.81 -13.76
C ALA A 234 -16.77 -5.75 -14.42
N LYS A 235 -18.09 -5.93 -14.34
CA LYS A 235 -19.09 -4.94 -14.80
C LYS A 235 -20.04 -4.56 -13.67
N GLY A 236 -20.50 -3.32 -13.67
CA GLY A 236 -21.48 -2.84 -12.69
C GLY A 236 -20.97 -2.95 -11.23
N THR A 237 -21.78 -3.50 -10.35
CA THR A 237 -21.46 -3.64 -8.92
C THR A 237 -20.31 -4.62 -8.65
N LYS A 238 -20.06 -5.58 -9.55
CA LYS A 238 -18.93 -6.50 -9.45
C LYS A 238 -17.60 -5.76 -9.47
N LEU A 239 -17.51 -4.64 -10.20
CA LEU A 239 -16.31 -3.82 -10.30
C LEU A 239 -15.80 -3.36 -8.93
N PHE A 240 -16.70 -2.78 -8.11
CA PHE A 240 -16.35 -2.33 -6.76
C PHE A 240 -15.99 -3.50 -5.83
N ARG A 241 -16.70 -4.63 -5.95
CA ARG A 241 -16.42 -5.83 -5.17
C ARG A 241 -15.04 -6.39 -5.49
N TYR A 242 -14.66 -6.47 -6.77
CA TYR A 242 -13.35 -6.98 -7.20
C TYR A 242 -12.22 -6.00 -6.86
N ALA A 243 -12.47 -4.71 -6.99
CA ALA A 243 -11.52 -3.69 -6.51
C ALA A 243 -11.26 -3.82 -5.00
N TRP A 244 -12.31 -4.08 -4.22
CA TRP A 244 -12.18 -4.37 -2.79
C TRP A 244 -11.36 -5.63 -2.52
N TYR A 245 -11.55 -6.70 -3.29
CA TYR A 245 -10.75 -7.93 -3.16
C TYR A 245 -9.29 -7.69 -3.48
N GLN A 246 -8.98 -6.89 -4.52
CA GLN A 246 -7.62 -6.48 -4.86
C GLN A 246 -6.97 -5.70 -3.72
N LEU A 247 -7.65 -4.68 -3.19
CA LEU A 247 -7.14 -3.87 -2.08
C LEU A 247 -6.91 -4.73 -0.83
N ARG A 248 -7.88 -5.58 -0.48
CA ARG A 248 -7.74 -6.52 0.63
C ARG A 248 -6.55 -7.47 0.43
N PHE A 249 -6.34 -7.98 -0.77
CA PHE A 249 -5.18 -8.80 -1.09
C PHE A 249 -3.87 -8.04 -0.87
N CYS A 250 -3.76 -6.80 -1.34
CA CYS A 250 -2.57 -5.96 -1.12
C CYS A 250 -2.28 -5.75 0.38
N ILE A 251 -3.32 -5.45 1.17
CA ILE A 251 -3.18 -5.31 2.63
C ILE A 251 -2.72 -6.63 3.26
N LYS A 252 -3.40 -7.75 2.93
CA LYS A 252 -3.05 -9.08 3.44
C LYS A 252 -1.60 -9.44 3.10
N ASN A 253 -1.20 -9.25 1.84
CA ASN A 253 0.17 -9.50 1.39
C ASN A 253 1.18 -8.67 2.17
N SER A 254 0.93 -7.37 2.36
CA SER A 254 1.82 -6.49 3.14
C SER A 254 1.96 -6.94 4.59
N VAL A 255 0.84 -7.24 5.26
CA VAL A 255 0.84 -7.70 6.67
C VAL A 255 1.58 -9.04 6.81
N LEU A 256 1.32 -10.00 5.92
CA LEU A 256 1.97 -11.30 5.94
C LEU A 256 3.47 -11.20 5.62
N SER A 257 3.87 -10.32 4.69
CA SER A 257 5.28 -10.07 4.38
C SER A 257 6.03 -9.48 5.57
N VAL A 258 5.46 -8.48 6.25
CA VAL A 258 6.05 -7.92 7.48
C VAL A 258 6.14 -8.96 8.58
N LYS A 259 5.05 -9.74 8.81
CA LYS A 259 5.04 -10.82 9.78
C LYS A 259 6.15 -11.85 9.48
N SER A 260 6.27 -12.30 8.24
CA SER A 260 7.28 -13.28 7.81
C SER A 260 8.70 -12.72 7.93
N LEU A 261 8.90 -11.43 7.75
CA LEU A 261 10.18 -10.76 7.99
C LEU A 261 10.56 -10.79 9.48
N VAL A 262 9.60 -10.47 10.36
CA VAL A 262 9.80 -10.49 11.82
C VAL A 262 10.06 -11.92 12.33
N GLU A 263 9.37 -12.93 11.77
CA GLU A 263 9.56 -14.34 12.09
C GLU A 263 10.84 -14.95 11.47
N GLY A 264 11.62 -14.16 10.70
CA GLY A 264 12.85 -14.63 10.06
C GLY A 264 12.63 -15.61 8.90
N LYS A 265 11.39 -15.73 8.41
CA LYS A 265 11.03 -16.59 7.27
C LYS A 265 11.42 -15.97 5.92
N LEU A 266 11.59 -14.64 5.87
CA LEU A 266 12.05 -13.89 4.70
C LEU A 266 13.47 -13.37 4.92
N SER A 267 14.29 -13.45 3.89
CA SER A 267 15.62 -12.85 3.84
C SER A 267 15.52 -11.36 3.47
N LYS A 268 16.57 -10.58 3.78
CA LYS A 268 16.69 -9.19 3.31
C LYS A 268 16.64 -9.08 1.79
N ASN A 269 17.03 -10.14 1.07
CA ASN A 269 17.01 -10.19 -0.39
C ASN A 269 15.60 -10.43 -0.97
N ASP A 270 14.66 -10.88 -0.14
CA ASP A 270 13.25 -11.08 -0.53
C ASP A 270 12.44 -9.77 -0.46
N VAL A 271 13.05 -8.71 0.08
CA VAL A 271 12.41 -7.38 0.19
C VAL A 271 12.88 -6.48 -0.96
N ALA A 272 11.95 -6.18 -1.85
CA ALA A 272 12.23 -5.28 -2.96
C ALA A 272 12.33 -3.81 -2.49
N GLY A 273 13.55 -3.24 -2.55
CA GLY A 273 13.76 -1.80 -2.42
C GLY A 273 13.36 -1.04 -3.71
N PRO A 274 13.64 0.29 -3.79
CA PRO A 274 13.32 1.08 -4.98
C PRO A 274 13.86 0.50 -6.29
N VAL A 275 15.07 -0.09 -6.27
CA VAL A 275 15.69 -0.77 -7.42
C VAL A 275 14.90 -2.02 -7.80
N GLY A 276 14.49 -2.82 -6.81
CA GLY A 276 13.66 -4.01 -7.03
C GLY A 276 12.28 -3.65 -7.59
N MET A 277 11.68 -2.56 -7.14
CA MET A 277 10.43 -2.06 -7.72
C MET A 277 10.59 -1.63 -9.18
N ALA A 278 11.70 -0.98 -9.55
CA ALA A 278 12.00 -0.65 -10.94
C ALA A 278 12.16 -1.92 -11.80
N GLN A 279 12.77 -2.98 -11.26
CA GLN A 279 12.88 -4.28 -11.94
C GLN A 279 11.51 -4.93 -12.16
N ILE A 280 10.60 -4.86 -11.18
CA ILE A 280 9.22 -5.36 -11.34
C ILE A 280 8.50 -4.59 -12.46
N VAL A 281 8.63 -3.26 -12.52
CA VAL A 281 8.07 -2.45 -13.61
C VAL A 281 8.62 -2.88 -14.97
N ASP A 282 9.91 -3.19 -15.06
CA ASP A 282 10.54 -3.67 -16.29
C ASP A 282 10.00 -5.05 -16.71
N GLN A 283 9.86 -5.97 -15.78
CA GLN A 283 9.27 -7.31 -16.02
C GLN A 283 7.84 -7.20 -16.53
N VAL A 284 6.98 -6.40 -15.88
CA VAL A 284 5.59 -6.18 -16.30
C VAL A 284 5.53 -5.56 -17.69
N LYS A 285 6.39 -4.58 -17.98
CA LYS A 285 6.48 -3.96 -19.31
C LYS A 285 6.85 -4.98 -20.37
N THR A 286 7.88 -5.79 -20.12
CA THR A 286 8.36 -6.82 -21.06
C THR A 286 7.32 -7.90 -21.30
N ALA A 287 6.56 -8.30 -20.26
CA ALA A 287 5.47 -9.25 -20.40
C ALA A 287 4.27 -8.68 -21.18
N ALA A 288 4.06 -7.36 -21.14
CA ALA A 288 2.99 -6.69 -21.89
C ALA A 288 3.32 -6.46 -23.37
N GLU A 289 4.58 -6.65 -23.78
CA GLU A 289 4.98 -6.56 -25.20
C GLU A 289 4.48 -7.78 -25.99
N PRO A 290 4.07 -7.63 -27.27
CA PRO A 290 3.65 -8.76 -28.10
C PRO A 290 4.77 -9.81 -28.20
N GLY A 291 4.51 -11.03 -27.67
CA GLY A 291 5.50 -12.11 -27.60
C GLY A 291 6.35 -12.13 -26.33
N GLY A 292 6.06 -11.28 -25.35
CA GLY A 292 6.70 -11.31 -24.04
C GLY A 292 6.33 -12.59 -23.24
N PRO A 293 7.17 -13.00 -22.27
CA PRO A 293 6.88 -14.15 -21.42
C PRO A 293 5.61 -13.89 -20.60
N MET A 294 4.73 -14.89 -20.52
CA MET A 294 3.58 -14.81 -19.59
C MET A 294 4.11 -14.84 -18.15
N LEU A 295 3.72 -13.83 -17.35
CA LEU A 295 4.03 -13.71 -15.92
C LEU A 295 3.24 -14.71 -15.07
#